data_d2019ceedb930b27991d8152e13670ff
#
_entry.id   d2019ceedb930b27991d8152e13670ff
#
_cell.length_a   1.000
_cell.length_b   1.000
_cell.length_c   1.000
_cell.angle_alpha   90.00
_cell.angle_beta   90.00
_cell.angle_gamma   90.00
#
_symmetry.space_group_name_H-M   'P 1'
#
loop_
_entity.id
_entity.type
_entity.pdbx_description
1 polymer ?
#
loop_
_entity_poly.entity_id
_entity_poly.type
_entity_poly.pdbx_seq_one_letter_code
_entity_poly.pdbx_strand_id
1 'polypeptide(L)'
;MALALLLPLAGCTQRFEAPGLGDQQEPALSGDGRLLAMVAERGGRRSVRLVERLSGRELPLQGLQRGQPHRSPSLSWNGRYLAVIMQRDSRRDVVVVDRATGRWRPLPLPGDRVPERLSLSPDGRRLAIEVLRQGQLDVELFRIPAQEADLPPGAPL
;
A
#
# COMPACT_ATOMS: atom_id res chain seq x y z
N MET A 1 -41.62 31.11 3.47
CA MET A 1 -40.32 31.05 4.16
C MET A 1 -39.98 29.61 4.41
N ALA A 2 -39.09 29.04 3.62
CA ALA A 2 -38.63 27.63 3.80
C ALA A 2 -37.38 27.64 4.67
N LEU A 3 -37.48 27.05 5.87
CA LEU A 3 -36.40 26.89 6.78
C LEU A 3 -35.55 25.68 6.34
N ALA A 4 -34.39 25.94 5.73
CA ALA A 4 -33.46 24.91 5.35
C ALA A 4 -32.76 24.41 6.62
N LEU A 5 -33.05 23.18 7.03
CA LEU A 5 -32.40 22.47 8.12
C LEU A 5 -31.01 22.04 7.64
N LEU A 6 -29.97 22.78 7.98
CA LEU A 6 -28.57 22.37 7.83
C LEU A 6 -28.27 21.29 8.87
N LEU A 7 -28.30 20.03 8.46
CA LEU A 7 -27.78 18.93 9.24
C LEU A 7 -26.24 19.03 9.28
N PRO A 8 -25.61 19.12 10.44
CA PRO A 8 -24.16 19.05 10.52
C PRO A 8 -23.71 17.63 10.11
N LEU A 9 -22.85 17.56 9.11
CA LEU A 9 -22.08 16.35 8.81
C LEU A 9 -21.12 16.09 9.98
N ALA A 10 -21.61 15.42 11.00
CA ALA A 10 -20.77 14.90 12.08
C ALA A 10 -19.91 13.79 11.51
N GLY A 11 -18.75 14.15 10.96
CA GLY A 11 -17.72 13.20 10.58
C GLY A 11 -17.26 12.49 11.87
N CYS A 12 -17.68 11.23 12.06
CA CYS A 12 -17.11 10.39 13.10
C CYS A 12 -15.63 10.15 12.78
N THR A 13 -14.76 10.96 13.37
CA THR A 13 -13.31 10.68 13.40
C THR A 13 -13.07 9.50 14.31
N GLN A 14 -13.05 8.31 13.75
CA GLN A 14 -12.61 7.13 14.47
C GLN A 14 -11.07 7.11 14.44
N ARG A 15 -10.44 7.44 15.58
CA ARG A 15 -8.99 7.32 15.72
C ARG A 15 -8.64 5.85 15.66
N PHE A 16 -7.84 5.47 14.67
CA PHE A 16 -7.29 4.13 14.58
C PHE A 16 -6.12 4.03 15.56
N GLU A 17 -6.26 3.22 16.58
CA GLU A 17 -5.19 2.92 17.53
C GLU A 17 -4.71 1.50 17.29
N ALA A 18 -3.48 1.34 16.84
CA ALA A 18 -2.80 0.06 16.79
C ALA A 18 -1.71 0.06 17.88
N PRO A 19 -1.98 -0.51 19.05
CA PRO A 19 -1.06 -0.49 20.18
C PRO A 19 0.30 -1.08 19.82
N GLY A 20 1.39 -0.40 20.19
CA GLY A 20 2.76 -0.91 20.05
C GLY A 20 3.39 -0.76 18.67
N LEU A 21 2.76 -0.04 17.73
CA LEU A 21 3.32 0.18 16.39
C LEU A 21 4.23 1.42 16.28
N GLY A 22 4.37 2.24 17.33
CA GLY A 22 5.16 3.47 17.28
C GLY A 22 4.60 4.50 16.29
N ASP A 23 5.47 5.33 15.70
CA ASP A 23 5.06 6.32 14.70
C ASP A 23 4.53 5.63 13.45
N GLN A 24 3.35 6.10 12.98
CA GLN A 24 2.64 5.54 11.83
C GLN A 24 2.52 6.59 10.73
N GLN A 25 2.86 6.22 9.51
CA GLN A 25 2.84 7.10 8.35
C GLN A 25 2.52 6.34 7.07
N GLU A 26 2.28 7.06 5.98
CA GLU A 26 2.01 6.50 4.65
C GLU A 26 0.86 5.46 4.66
N PRO A 27 -0.36 5.83 5.11
CA PRO A 27 -1.48 4.90 5.19
C PRO A 27 -2.01 4.53 3.80
N ALA A 28 -2.42 3.28 3.63
CA ALA A 28 -3.09 2.77 2.44
C ALA A 28 -4.21 1.79 2.83
N LEU A 29 -5.43 2.07 2.40
CA LEU A 29 -6.57 1.18 2.59
C LEU A 29 -6.73 0.23 1.41
N SER A 30 -7.18 -1.02 1.69
CA SER A 30 -7.74 -1.86 0.64
C SER A 30 -9.03 -1.25 0.06
N GLY A 31 -9.35 -1.57 -1.19
CA GLY A 31 -10.53 -1.01 -1.85
C GLY A 31 -11.85 -1.32 -1.15
N ASP A 32 -11.93 -2.46 -0.45
CA ASP A 32 -13.07 -2.86 0.39
C ASP A 32 -13.04 -2.22 1.81
N GLY A 33 -12.00 -1.46 2.13
CA GLY A 33 -11.82 -0.78 3.41
C GLY A 33 -11.55 -1.69 4.62
N ARG A 34 -11.29 -2.98 4.41
CA ARG A 34 -11.09 -3.95 5.52
C ARG A 34 -9.67 -3.94 6.06
N LEU A 35 -8.70 -3.69 5.21
CA LEU A 35 -7.29 -3.74 5.55
C LEU A 35 -6.66 -2.35 5.47
N LEU A 36 -5.79 -2.07 6.41
CA LEU A 36 -4.97 -0.87 6.46
C LEU A 36 -3.50 -1.28 6.45
N ALA A 37 -2.77 -0.89 5.43
CA ALA A 37 -1.32 -0.94 5.41
C ALA A 37 -0.76 0.42 5.80
N MET A 38 0.34 0.42 6.53
CA MET A 38 1.03 1.63 6.93
C MET A 38 2.52 1.34 7.15
N VAL A 39 3.35 2.36 7.07
CA VAL A 39 4.72 2.29 7.53
C VAL A 39 4.74 2.60 9.02
N ALA A 40 5.27 1.69 9.82
CA ALA A 40 5.45 1.90 11.25
C ALA A 40 6.93 1.81 11.62
N GLU A 41 7.35 2.66 12.54
CA GLU A 41 8.70 2.66 13.09
C GLU A 41 8.72 1.96 14.45
N ARG A 42 9.50 0.89 14.55
CA ARG A 42 9.69 0.18 15.82
C ARG A 42 11.17 -0.12 16.02
N GLY A 43 11.73 0.38 17.12
CA GLY A 43 13.14 0.18 17.46
C GLY A 43 14.10 0.76 16.39
N GLY A 44 13.78 1.94 15.83
CA GLY A 44 14.58 2.60 14.79
C GLY A 44 14.45 1.98 13.39
N ARG A 45 13.52 1.03 13.20
CA ARG A 45 13.32 0.35 11.91
C ARG A 45 11.94 0.65 11.36
N ARG A 46 11.90 1.18 10.14
CA ARG A 46 10.68 1.44 9.39
C ARG A 46 10.30 0.22 8.57
N SER A 47 9.09 -0.30 8.79
CA SER A 47 8.56 -1.42 8.00
C SER A 47 7.07 -1.28 7.77
N VAL A 48 6.61 -1.82 6.65
CA VAL A 48 5.18 -1.91 6.39
C VAL A 48 4.54 -2.88 7.36
N ARG A 49 3.43 -2.44 7.96
CA ARG A 49 2.52 -3.24 8.79
C ARG A 49 1.17 -3.31 8.10
N LEU A 50 0.52 -4.43 8.24
CA LEU A 50 -0.82 -4.67 7.72
C LEU A 50 -1.74 -5.01 8.89
N VAL A 51 -2.84 -4.30 8.98
CA VAL A 51 -3.77 -4.44 10.10
C VAL A 51 -5.19 -4.63 9.55
N GLU A 52 -5.93 -5.54 10.16
CA GLU A 52 -7.36 -5.65 9.95
C GLU A 52 -8.06 -4.51 10.71
N ARG A 53 -8.75 -3.64 9.97
CA ARG A 53 -9.24 -2.37 10.50
C ARG A 53 -10.25 -2.52 11.65
N LEU A 54 -11.14 -3.50 11.58
CA LEU A 54 -12.17 -3.66 12.61
C LEU A 54 -11.66 -4.24 13.93
N SER A 55 -10.76 -5.22 13.85
CA SER A 55 -10.21 -5.89 15.04
C SER A 55 -8.93 -5.25 15.57
N GLY A 56 -8.26 -4.41 14.77
CA GLY A 56 -6.94 -3.88 15.08
C GLY A 56 -5.83 -4.94 15.03
N ARG A 57 -6.14 -6.16 14.57
CA ARG A 57 -5.20 -7.28 14.55
C ARG A 57 -4.16 -7.09 13.43
N GLU A 58 -2.89 -7.14 13.80
CA GLU A 58 -1.80 -7.17 12.84
C GLU A 58 -1.78 -8.50 12.08
N LEU A 59 -1.72 -8.43 10.75
CA LEU A 59 -1.64 -9.59 9.86
C LEU A 59 -0.19 -9.81 9.42
N PRO A 60 0.28 -11.08 9.37
CA PRO A 60 1.63 -11.37 8.93
C PRO A 60 1.81 -11.03 7.44
N LEU A 61 2.93 -10.42 7.12
CA LEU A 61 3.40 -10.19 5.75
C LEU A 61 4.52 -11.19 5.46
N GLN A 62 4.16 -12.29 4.82
CA GLN A 62 5.14 -13.28 4.35
C GLN A 62 5.90 -12.69 3.16
N GLY A 63 7.20 -12.99 3.06
CA GLY A 63 8.03 -12.58 1.94
C GLY A 63 8.63 -11.17 2.02
N LEU A 64 8.15 -10.28 2.89
CA LEU A 64 8.82 -9.02 3.16
C LEU A 64 9.88 -9.22 4.26
N GLN A 65 11.12 -8.91 3.93
CA GLN A 65 12.23 -9.04 4.88
C GLN A 65 12.10 -8.00 5.99
N ARG A 66 11.94 -8.45 7.23
CA ARG A 66 11.75 -7.59 8.41
C ARG A 66 12.93 -6.65 8.73
N GLY A 67 14.08 -6.86 8.10
CA GLY A 67 15.29 -6.08 8.33
C GLY A 67 15.48 -4.88 7.40
N GLN A 68 14.68 -4.75 6.36
CA GLN A 68 14.82 -3.69 5.36
C GLN A 68 13.73 -2.63 5.51
N PRO A 69 14.08 -1.34 5.38
CA PRO A 69 13.08 -0.28 5.39
C PRO A 69 12.12 -0.41 4.20
N HIS A 70 10.83 -0.22 4.48
CA HIS A 70 9.79 -0.17 3.48
C HIS A 70 9.12 1.19 3.48
N ARG A 71 8.57 1.61 2.32
CA ARG A 71 7.80 2.84 2.17
C ARG A 71 6.73 2.70 1.10
N SER A 72 5.81 3.63 1.09
CA SER A 72 4.75 3.78 0.08
C SER A 72 3.95 2.48 -0.15
N PRO A 73 3.32 1.89 0.87
CA PRO A 73 2.47 0.72 0.68
C PRO A 73 1.24 1.09 -0.15
N SER A 74 0.75 0.14 -0.97
CA SER A 74 -0.53 0.26 -1.66
C SER A 74 -1.18 -1.12 -1.81
N LEU A 75 -2.50 -1.18 -1.61
CA LEU A 75 -3.28 -2.42 -1.58
C LEU A 75 -4.24 -2.50 -2.75
N SER A 76 -4.47 -3.71 -3.25
CA SER A 76 -5.53 -4.03 -4.20
C SER A 76 -6.90 -4.10 -3.50
N TRP A 77 -7.97 -4.45 -4.23
CA TRP A 77 -9.36 -4.37 -3.76
C TRP A 77 -9.58 -5.02 -2.39
N ASN A 78 -9.33 -6.32 -2.24
CA ASN A 78 -9.47 -7.03 -0.96
C ASN A 78 -8.13 -7.16 -0.21
N GLY A 79 -7.08 -6.49 -0.70
CA GLY A 79 -5.73 -6.54 -0.15
C GLY A 79 -4.99 -7.86 -0.44
N ARG A 80 -5.41 -8.63 -1.46
CA ARG A 80 -4.62 -9.78 -1.91
C ARG A 80 -3.22 -9.36 -2.32
N TYR A 81 -3.12 -8.26 -3.06
CA TYR A 81 -1.83 -7.71 -3.47
C TYR A 81 -1.44 -6.50 -2.64
N LEU A 82 -0.20 -6.49 -2.23
CA LEU A 82 0.45 -5.37 -1.57
C LEU A 82 1.68 -4.99 -2.37
N ALA A 83 1.71 -3.75 -2.86
CA ALA A 83 2.90 -3.17 -3.47
C ALA A 83 3.61 -2.28 -2.46
N VAL A 84 4.96 -2.33 -2.43
CA VAL A 84 5.81 -1.52 -1.54
C VAL A 84 7.09 -1.13 -2.25
N ILE A 85 7.69 -0.04 -1.83
CA ILE A 85 9.07 0.30 -2.14
C ILE A 85 9.95 -0.21 -0.99
N MET A 86 10.94 -1.03 -1.33
CA MET A 86 11.87 -1.62 -0.39
C MET A 86 13.26 -1.00 -0.58
N GLN A 87 13.87 -0.54 0.51
CA GLN A 87 15.25 -0.03 0.49
C GLN A 87 16.23 -1.19 0.65
N ARG A 88 17.11 -1.36 -0.32
CA ARG A 88 18.25 -2.28 -0.24
C ARG A 88 19.53 -1.50 -0.42
N ASP A 89 20.31 -1.37 0.64
CA ASP A 89 21.53 -0.56 0.62
C ASP A 89 21.29 0.83 0.00
N SER A 90 21.90 1.10 -1.15
CA SER A 90 21.74 2.36 -1.90
C SER A 90 20.59 2.35 -2.93
N ARG A 91 19.89 1.20 -3.10
CA ARG A 91 18.86 1.03 -4.12
C ARG A 91 17.46 0.96 -3.52
N ARG A 92 16.50 1.42 -4.30
CA ARG A 92 15.07 1.26 -4.00
C ARG A 92 14.46 0.35 -5.06
N ASP A 93 13.87 -0.75 -4.59
CA ASP A 93 13.19 -1.72 -5.44
C ASP A 93 11.70 -1.66 -5.19
N VAL A 94 10.90 -1.77 -6.25
CA VAL A 94 9.46 -1.98 -6.13
C VAL A 94 9.19 -3.47 -6.02
N VAL A 95 8.40 -3.85 -5.03
CA VAL A 95 8.06 -5.24 -4.78
C VAL A 95 6.54 -5.38 -4.68
N VAL A 96 5.99 -6.39 -5.34
CA VAL A 96 4.57 -6.78 -5.22
C VAL A 96 4.49 -8.14 -4.53
N VAL A 97 3.72 -8.18 -3.46
CA VAL A 97 3.46 -9.39 -2.66
C VAL A 97 2.07 -9.90 -2.98
N ASP A 98 1.94 -11.15 -3.40
CA ASP A 98 0.67 -11.88 -3.40
C ASP A 98 0.49 -12.55 -2.02
N ARG A 99 -0.38 -11.99 -1.20
CA ARG A 99 -0.61 -12.45 0.17
C ARG A 99 -1.31 -13.81 0.23
N ALA A 100 -2.04 -14.19 -0.82
CA ALA A 100 -2.71 -15.49 -0.88
C ALA A 100 -1.70 -16.64 -1.02
N THR A 101 -0.58 -16.39 -1.71
CA THR A 101 0.45 -17.41 -1.97
C THR A 101 1.73 -17.20 -1.19
N GLY A 102 1.90 -16.05 -0.53
CA GLY A 102 3.14 -15.64 0.12
C GLY A 102 4.28 -15.31 -0.87
N ARG A 103 4.00 -15.31 -2.16
CA ARG A 103 5.00 -14.98 -3.18
C ARG A 103 5.19 -13.48 -3.26
N TRP A 104 6.43 -13.06 -3.34
CA TRP A 104 6.79 -11.69 -3.64
C TRP A 104 7.53 -11.63 -4.99
N ARG A 105 7.34 -10.53 -5.69
CA ARG A 105 7.92 -10.34 -7.01
C ARG A 105 8.51 -8.95 -7.11
N PRO A 106 9.82 -8.82 -7.43
CA PRO A 106 10.38 -7.52 -7.76
C PRO A 106 9.82 -7.06 -9.11
N LEU A 107 9.53 -5.77 -9.21
CA LEU A 107 9.21 -5.10 -10.46
C LEU A 107 10.45 -4.30 -10.89
N PRO A 108 11.22 -4.79 -11.86
CA PRO A 108 12.41 -4.09 -12.31
C PRO A 108 12.00 -2.79 -13.03
N LEU A 109 12.58 -1.67 -12.60
CA LEU A 109 12.43 -0.39 -13.28
C LEU A 109 13.57 -0.22 -14.27
N PRO A 110 13.29 0.16 -15.53
CA PRO A 110 14.33 0.32 -16.52
C PRO A 110 15.19 1.57 -16.26
N GLY A 111 16.48 1.48 -16.52
CA GLY A 111 17.44 2.59 -16.44
C GLY A 111 17.72 3.10 -15.03
N ASP A 112 17.85 4.40 -14.90
CA ASP A 112 18.23 5.14 -13.69
C ASP A 112 17.04 5.62 -12.82
N ARG A 113 15.88 4.99 -12.98
CA ARG A 113 14.66 5.35 -12.26
C ARG A 113 14.74 4.96 -10.79
N VAL A 114 14.52 5.94 -9.93
CA VAL A 114 14.43 5.73 -8.48
C VAL A 114 12.97 5.88 -8.06
N PRO A 115 12.30 4.83 -7.57
CA PRO A 115 10.91 4.93 -7.15
C PRO A 115 10.78 5.75 -5.86
N GLU A 116 9.82 6.70 -5.83
CA GLU A 116 9.54 7.57 -4.69
C GLU A 116 8.19 7.28 -4.06
N ARG A 117 7.16 7.08 -4.87
CA ARG A 117 5.80 6.72 -4.44
C ARG A 117 5.17 5.76 -5.42
N LEU A 118 4.16 5.04 -4.94
CA LEU A 118 3.41 4.13 -5.82
C LEU A 118 1.92 4.07 -5.44
N SER A 119 1.12 3.70 -6.43
CA SER A 119 -0.31 3.43 -6.28
C SER A 119 -0.68 2.22 -7.12
N LEU A 120 -1.25 1.21 -6.47
CA LEU A 120 -1.69 -0.03 -7.10
C LEU A 120 -3.16 0.10 -7.52
N SER A 121 -3.49 -0.33 -8.74
CA SER A 121 -4.88 -0.41 -9.17
C SER A 121 -5.69 -1.40 -8.32
N PRO A 122 -7.00 -1.19 -8.16
CA PRO A 122 -7.85 -2.09 -7.39
C PRO A 122 -7.77 -3.55 -7.82
N ASP A 123 -7.66 -3.81 -9.13
CA ASP A 123 -7.50 -5.16 -9.69
C ASP A 123 -6.11 -5.77 -9.47
N GLY A 124 -5.16 -5.00 -8.93
CA GLY A 124 -3.80 -5.44 -8.68
C GLY A 124 -2.91 -5.56 -9.92
N ARG A 125 -3.37 -5.18 -11.10
CA ARG A 125 -2.66 -5.44 -12.38
C ARG A 125 -1.83 -4.27 -12.90
N ARG A 126 -2.06 -3.06 -12.39
CA ARG A 126 -1.34 -1.86 -12.81
C ARG A 126 -0.78 -1.14 -11.62
N LEU A 127 0.36 -0.53 -11.82
CA LEU A 127 1.06 0.24 -10.82
C LEU A 127 1.44 1.60 -11.40
N ALA A 128 0.95 2.67 -10.79
CA ALA A 128 1.47 4.01 -11.04
C ALA A 128 2.65 4.23 -10.08
N ILE A 129 3.78 4.67 -10.62
CA ILE A 129 5.00 4.91 -9.82
C ILE A 129 5.48 6.32 -10.12
N GLU A 130 5.64 7.11 -9.06
CA GLU A 130 6.42 8.34 -9.11
C GLU A 130 7.89 7.96 -9.09
N VAL A 131 8.60 8.32 -10.14
CA VAL A 131 10.02 8.01 -10.30
C VAL A 131 10.84 9.28 -10.38
N LEU A 132 11.96 9.31 -9.67
CA LEU A 132 12.97 10.33 -9.82
C LEU A 132 13.97 9.85 -10.88
N ARG A 133 14.17 10.69 -11.90
CA ARG A 133 15.16 10.46 -12.97
C ARG A 133 15.85 11.78 -13.33
N GLN A 134 17.16 11.81 -13.25
CA GLN A 134 17.97 13.00 -13.58
C GLN A 134 17.50 14.28 -12.87
N GLY A 135 17.02 14.15 -11.62
CA GLY A 135 16.53 15.27 -10.83
C GLY A 135 15.09 15.69 -11.10
N GLN A 136 14.39 15.04 -12.03
CA GLN A 136 12.97 15.28 -12.34
C GLN A 136 12.09 14.16 -11.82
N LEU A 137 10.91 14.52 -11.28
CA LEU A 137 9.85 13.57 -10.89
C LEU A 137 8.88 13.39 -12.05
N ASP A 138 8.70 12.13 -12.45
CA ASP A 138 7.74 11.71 -13.47
C ASP A 138 6.82 10.65 -12.91
N VAL A 139 5.61 10.49 -13.48
CA VAL A 139 4.69 9.39 -13.14
C VAL A 139 4.66 8.42 -14.31
N GLU A 140 5.03 7.18 -14.05
CA GLU A 140 5.03 6.12 -15.05
C GLU A 140 4.04 5.01 -14.67
N LEU A 141 3.40 4.40 -15.68
CA LEU A 141 2.45 3.31 -15.51
C LEU A 141 3.09 1.98 -15.91
N PHE A 142 3.05 1.04 -15.00
CA PHE A 142 3.57 -0.31 -15.20
C PHE A 142 2.43 -1.34 -15.17
N ARG A 143 2.51 -2.31 -16.07
CA ARG A 143 1.65 -3.50 -16.03
C ARG A 143 2.36 -4.61 -15.28
N ILE A 144 1.67 -5.22 -14.33
CA ILE A 144 2.19 -6.37 -13.58
C ILE A 144 1.75 -7.64 -14.32
N PRO A 145 2.68 -8.38 -14.95
CA PRO A 145 2.32 -9.54 -15.77
C PRO A 145 1.89 -10.72 -14.89
N ALA A 146 1.05 -11.60 -15.47
CA ALA A 146 0.61 -12.87 -14.90
C ALA A 146 0.01 -12.77 -13.48
N GLN A 147 -0.77 -11.72 -13.24
CA GLN A 147 -1.46 -11.51 -11.97
C GLN A 147 -2.97 -11.72 -12.16
N GLU A 148 -3.58 -12.54 -11.30
CA GLU A 148 -5.03 -12.67 -11.26
C GLU A 148 -5.67 -11.37 -10.77
N ALA A 149 -6.83 -11.01 -11.31
CA ALA A 149 -7.51 -9.81 -10.88
C ALA A 149 -8.05 -9.96 -9.46
N ASP A 150 -7.80 -8.96 -8.63
CA ASP A 150 -8.42 -8.81 -7.32
C ASP A 150 -9.60 -7.84 -7.47
N LEU A 151 -10.77 -8.38 -7.73
CA LEU A 151 -11.97 -7.60 -8.04
C LEU A 151 -13.07 -7.83 -7.00
N PRO A 152 -13.96 -6.84 -6.81
CA PRO A 152 -15.15 -7.05 -5.99
C PRO A 152 -16.03 -8.17 -6.60
N PRO A 153 -16.80 -8.87 -5.78
CA PRO A 153 -17.74 -9.87 -6.25
C PRO A 153 -18.67 -9.27 -7.32
N GLY A 154 -18.77 -9.96 -8.47
CA GLY A 154 -19.64 -9.53 -9.58
C GLY A 154 -19.07 -8.43 -10.49
N ALA A 155 -17.82 -8.01 -10.29
CA ALA A 155 -17.19 -7.09 -11.24
C ALA A 155 -16.93 -7.79 -12.58
N PRO A 156 -17.13 -7.09 -13.72
CA PRO A 156 -16.75 -7.62 -15.02
C PRO A 156 -15.22 -7.77 -15.12
N LEU A 157 -14.78 -8.80 -15.81
CA LEU A 157 -13.36 -9.09 -16.06
C LEU A 157 -12.78 -8.17 -17.14
#